data_fa7c46fa80fbe60a7632fcee5976397b
#
_entry.id   fa7c46fa80fbe60a7632fcee5976397b
#
_cell.length_a   1.000
_cell.length_b   1.000
_cell.length_c   1.000
_cell.angle_alpha   90.00
_cell.angle_beta   90.00
_cell.angle_gamma   90.00
#
_symmetry.space_group_name_H-M   'P 1'
#
loop_
_entity.id
_entity.type
_entity.pdbx_description
1 polymer ?
#
loop_
_entity_poly.entity_id
_entity_poly.type
_entity_poly.pdbx_seq_one_letter_code
_entity_poly.pdbx_strand_id
1 'polypeptide(L)'
;EASKSRALMNEGLRKAYTEALPDWSPEDVAGSPYAVYSYRVDPHLGDEEDLVQARNMIHEAGMGLILDFVPNHLAMDHPWTVSMPECFIRGDREAIRREPSLFFPAEGGTILAHGRDPYFPPWNDTVQINIFSDRARAALFEELRRIAEYADGVRCDMAMLVLNDTFAR
;
A
#
# COMPACT_ATOMS: atom_id res chain seq x y z
N GLU A 1 -4.90 -3.78 8.12
CA GLU A 1 -6.07 -4.56 8.58
C GLU A 1 -7.13 -4.73 7.48
N ALA A 2 -7.47 -3.68 6.70
CA ALA A 2 -8.51 -3.77 5.66
C ALA A 2 -8.21 -4.82 4.59
N SER A 3 -6.98 -4.88 4.07
CA SER A 3 -6.56 -5.88 3.09
C SER A 3 -6.61 -7.31 3.67
N LYS A 4 -6.14 -7.52 4.90
CA LYS A 4 -6.23 -8.78 5.64
C LYS A 4 -7.70 -9.26 5.77
N SER A 5 -8.59 -8.38 6.22
CA SER A 5 -10.01 -8.70 6.38
C SER A 5 -10.65 -9.12 5.05
N ARG A 6 -10.33 -8.45 3.95
CA ARG A 6 -10.81 -8.81 2.61
C ARG A 6 -10.27 -10.16 2.13
N ALA A 7 -8.99 -10.43 2.37
CA ALA A 7 -8.37 -11.71 2.04
C ALA A 7 -9.06 -12.86 2.79
N LEU A 8 -9.36 -12.68 4.07
CA LEU A 8 -10.06 -13.65 4.91
C LEU A 8 -11.52 -13.89 4.50
N MET A 9 -12.18 -12.91 3.87
CA MET A 9 -13.54 -13.05 3.32
C MET A 9 -13.56 -13.74 1.94
N ASN A 10 -12.43 -13.84 1.25
CA ASN A 10 -12.35 -14.44 -0.08
C ASN A 10 -12.21 -15.95 0.00
N GLU A 11 -13.23 -16.69 -0.44
CA GLU A 11 -13.24 -18.17 -0.40
C GLU A 11 -12.11 -18.81 -1.22
N GLY A 12 -11.77 -18.22 -2.38
CA GLY A 12 -10.68 -18.71 -3.23
C GLY A 12 -9.33 -18.61 -2.54
N LEU A 13 -9.07 -17.46 -1.87
CA LEU A 13 -7.84 -17.27 -1.09
C LEU A 13 -7.79 -18.18 0.13
N ARG A 14 -8.88 -18.35 0.86
CA ARG A 14 -8.95 -19.27 2.00
C ARG A 14 -8.66 -20.71 1.59
N LYS A 15 -9.15 -21.15 0.43
CA LYS A 15 -8.82 -22.46 -0.13
C LYS A 15 -7.33 -22.57 -0.44
N ALA A 16 -6.75 -21.57 -1.09
CA ALA A 16 -5.32 -21.53 -1.39
C ALA A 16 -4.46 -21.55 -0.11
N TYR A 17 -4.88 -20.82 0.94
CA TYR A 17 -4.21 -20.85 2.25
C TYR A 17 -4.24 -22.25 2.86
N THR A 18 -5.39 -22.92 2.83
CA THR A 18 -5.53 -24.30 3.36
C THR A 18 -4.69 -25.31 2.56
N GLU A 19 -4.54 -25.10 1.24
CA GLU A 19 -3.68 -25.94 0.40
C GLU A 19 -2.18 -25.71 0.71
N ALA A 20 -1.80 -24.46 0.99
CA ALA A 20 -0.41 -24.08 1.30
C ALA A 20 0.00 -24.43 2.74
N LEU A 21 -0.89 -24.20 3.70
CA LEU A 21 -0.68 -24.42 5.13
C LEU A 21 -1.98 -25.00 5.73
N PRO A 22 -2.10 -26.35 5.88
CA PRO A 22 -3.36 -26.99 6.29
C PRO A 22 -3.91 -26.56 7.66
N ASP A 23 -3.04 -26.13 8.56
CA ASP A 23 -3.34 -25.66 9.93
C ASP A 23 -3.27 -24.15 10.07
N TRP A 24 -3.35 -23.39 8.95
CA TRP A 24 -3.32 -21.93 8.99
C TRP A 24 -4.43 -21.33 9.86
N SER A 25 -4.14 -20.19 10.44
CA SER A 25 -5.05 -19.36 11.24
C SER A 25 -5.13 -17.94 10.66
N PRO A 26 -6.11 -17.12 11.05
CA PRO A 26 -6.17 -15.72 10.62
C PRO A 26 -4.91 -14.90 10.94
N GLU A 27 -4.13 -15.28 11.93
CA GLU A 27 -2.87 -14.64 12.31
C GLU A 27 -1.78 -14.83 11.26
N ASP A 28 -1.83 -15.93 10.49
CA ASP A 28 -0.88 -16.22 9.41
C ASP A 28 -1.14 -15.40 8.15
N VAL A 29 -2.24 -14.64 8.08
CA VAL A 29 -2.63 -13.85 6.91
C VAL A 29 -2.22 -12.40 7.11
N ALA A 30 -1.23 -11.93 6.37
CA ALA A 30 -0.76 -10.54 6.42
C ALA A 30 -1.61 -9.55 5.56
N GLY A 31 -2.37 -10.07 4.59
CA GLY A 31 -3.03 -9.24 3.56
C GLY A 31 -2.11 -8.96 2.36
N SER A 32 -2.41 -7.94 1.57
CA SER A 32 -1.59 -7.55 0.42
C SER A 32 -0.38 -6.72 0.88
N PRO A 33 0.85 -7.11 0.53
CA PRO A 33 2.04 -6.31 0.82
C PRO A 33 2.05 -4.98 0.05
N TYR A 34 1.26 -4.86 -1.02
CA TYR A 34 1.15 -3.63 -1.81
C TYR A 34 0.02 -2.69 -1.33
N ALA A 35 -0.85 -3.13 -0.43
CA ALA A 35 -1.73 -2.24 0.33
C ALA A 35 -0.96 -1.71 1.56
N VAL A 36 -0.01 -0.81 1.31
CA VAL A 36 0.95 -0.34 2.30
C VAL A 36 0.26 0.49 3.37
N TYR A 37 0.25 -0.01 4.61
CA TYR A 37 -0.26 0.70 5.78
C TYR A 37 0.81 1.60 6.41
N SER A 38 2.08 1.19 6.33
CA SER A 38 3.22 1.91 6.91
C SER A 38 4.50 1.40 6.25
N TYR A 39 5.51 2.26 6.10
CA TYR A 39 6.87 1.88 5.71
C TYR A 39 7.72 1.59 6.97
N ARG A 40 7.20 0.73 7.83
CA ARG A 40 7.89 0.21 9.02
C ARG A 40 8.00 -1.30 8.91
N VAL A 41 8.95 -1.87 9.60
CA VAL A 41 9.03 -3.34 9.72
C VAL A 41 7.77 -3.84 10.40
N ASP A 42 7.17 -4.91 9.86
CA ASP A 42 6.01 -5.55 10.48
C ASP A 42 6.47 -6.23 11.78
N PRO A 43 5.82 -5.95 12.93
CA PRO A 43 6.20 -6.53 14.21
C PRO A 43 6.18 -8.07 14.27
N HIS A 44 5.48 -8.74 13.33
CA HIS A 44 5.54 -10.19 13.19
C HIS A 44 6.85 -10.69 12.57
N LEU A 45 7.58 -9.81 11.86
CA LEU A 45 8.86 -10.11 11.23
C LEU A 45 10.06 -9.66 12.05
N GLY A 46 9.85 -8.70 12.97
CA GLY A 46 10.90 -8.11 13.78
C GLY A 46 10.76 -6.60 13.92
N ASP A 47 11.88 -5.92 14.02
CA ASP A 47 11.98 -4.47 14.12
C ASP A 47 13.04 -3.89 13.14
N GLU A 48 13.29 -2.59 13.25
CA GLU A 48 14.30 -1.92 12.42
C GLU A 48 15.73 -2.40 12.67
N GLU A 49 16.05 -2.88 13.87
CA GLU A 49 17.37 -3.45 14.21
C GLU A 49 17.55 -4.81 13.51
N ASP A 50 16.51 -5.63 13.46
CA ASP A 50 16.50 -6.89 12.72
C ASP A 50 16.67 -6.66 11.21
N LEU A 51 16.03 -5.61 10.65
CA LEU A 51 16.22 -5.23 9.24
C LEU A 51 17.68 -4.83 8.97
N VAL A 52 18.32 -4.07 9.86
CA VAL A 52 19.75 -3.72 9.76
C VAL A 52 20.62 -4.95 9.82
N GLN A 53 20.34 -5.90 10.70
CA GLN A 53 21.08 -7.16 10.78
C GLN A 53 20.93 -7.97 9.48
N ALA A 54 19.69 -8.12 8.98
CA ALA A 54 19.43 -8.79 7.71
C ALA A 54 20.20 -8.15 6.54
N ARG A 55 20.21 -6.81 6.46
CA ARG A 55 21.01 -6.07 5.47
C ARG A 55 22.51 -6.39 5.60
N ASN A 56 23.04 -6.39 6.81
CA ASN A 56 24.46 -6.70 7.03
C ASN A 56 24.81 -8.12 6.55
N MET A 57 23.96 -9.11 6.84
CA MET A 57 24.15 -10.49 6.37
C MET A 57 24.09 -10.57 4.82
N ILE A 58 23.22 -9.80 4.17
CA ILE A 58 23.13 -9.68 2.72
C ILE A 58 24.44 -9.08 2.15
N HIS A 59 24.98 -8.04 2.79
CA HIS A 59 26.24 -7.43 2.40
C HIS A 59 27.44 -8.38 2.58
N GLU A 60 27.49 -9.14 3.66
CA GLU A 60 28.51 -10.17 3.87
C GLU A 60 28.51 -11.25 2.78
N ALA A 61 27.33 -11.53 2.21
CA ALA A 61 27.18 -12.43 1.06
C ALA A 61 27.51 -11.73 -0.30
N GLY A 62 27.96 -10.48 -0.30
CA GLY A 62 28.33 -9.72 -1.51
C GLY A 62 27.12 -9.21 -2.31
N MET A 63 25.94 -9.14 -1.69
CA MET A 63 24.70 -8.66 -2.32
C MET A 63 24.27 -7.30 -1.73
N GLY A 64 23.39 -6.59 -2.43
CA GLY A 64 22.71 -5.40 -1.92
C GLY A 64 21.23 -5.67 -1.63
N LEU A 65 20.66 -4.90 -0.70
CA LEU A 65 19.25 -4.94 -0.35
C LEU A 65 18.46 -3.90 -1.15
N ILE A 66 17.43 -4.33 -1.87
CA ILE A 66 16.44 -3.45 -2.53
C ILE A 66 15.11 -3.61 -1.82
N LEU A 67 14.49 -2.49 -1.43
CA LEU A 67 13.16 -2.47 -0.82
C LEU A 67 12.14 -1.86 -1.77
N ASP A 68 10.88 -2.29 -1.65
CA ASP A 68 9.77 -1.75 -2.43
C ASP A 68 9.30 -0.40 -1.91
N PHE A 69 8.95 0.48 -2.84
CA PHE A 69 8.25 1.73 -2.60
C PHE A 69 7.06 1.84 -3.56
N VAL A 70 5.88 2.13 -3.04
CA VAL A 70 4.62 2.18 -3.80
C VAL A 70 4.14 3.64 -3.91
N PRO A 71 4.52 4.38 -4.98
CA PRO A 71 4.19 5.80 -5.09
C PRO A 71 2.74 6.08 -5.51
N ASN A 72 2.01 5.10 -6.05
CA ASN A 72 0.69 5.30 -6.64
C ASN A 72 -0.44 5.27 -5.63
N HIS A 73 -0.37 4.40 -4.63
CA HIS A 73 -1.47 4.15 -3.69
C HIS A 73 -0.95 3.68 -2.33
N LEU A 74 -1.81 3.75 -1.32
CA LEU A 74 -1.57 3.22 0.03
C LEU A 74 -2.73 2.31 0.42
N ALA A 75 -2.68 1.69 1.61
CA ALA A 75 -3.81 0.94 2.15
C ALA A 75 -5.03 1.85 2.35
N MET A 76 -6.23 1.34 2.12
CA MET A 76 -7.47 2.13 2.29
C MET A 76 -7.71 2.60 3.73
N ASP A 77 -7.10 1.94 4.70
CA ASP A 77 -7.11 2.27 6.13
C ASP A 77 -5.80 2.94 6.59
N HIS A 78 -4.98 3.46 5.66
CA HIS A 78 -3.77 4.19 6.00
C HIS A 78 -4.10 5.43 6.86
N PRO A 79 -3.33 5.74 7.93
CA PRO A 79 -3.60 6.86 8.84
C PRO A 79 -3.77 8.23 8.16
N TRP A 80 -3.14 8.43 7.00
CA TRP A 80 -3.29 9.66 6.22
C TRP A 80 -4.68 9.86 5.64
N THR A 81 -5.51 8.82 5.50
CA THR A 81 -6.90 8.96 5.03
C THR A 81 -7.73 9.81 5.99
N VAL A 82 -7.35 9.85 7.25
CA VAL A 82 -7.97 10.65 8.31
C VAL A 82 -7.18 11.94 8.56
N SER A 83 -5.85 11.84 8.72
CA SER A 83 -5.01 12.98 9.15
C SER A 83 -4.62 13.93 8.01
N MET A 84 -4.58 13.47 6.77
CA MET A 84 -4.19 14.23 5.58
C MET A 84 -4.99 13.82 4.33
N PRO A 85 -6.34 13.85 4.36
CA PRO A 85 -7.16 13.36 3.24
C PRO A 85 -6.94 14.12 1.92
N GLU A 86 -6.35 15.32 1.96
CA GLU A 86 -5.95 16.10 0.79
C GLU A 86 -4.76 15.47 0.02
N CYS A 87 -4.09 14.49 0.60
CA CYS A 87 -3.06 13.71 -0.09
C CYS A 87 -3.63 12.67 -1.06
N PHE A 88 -4.95 12.48 -1.08
CA PHE A 88 -5.63 11.48 -1.90
C PHE A 88 -6.61 12.09 -2.89
N ILE A 89 -6.95 11.32 -3.92
CA ILE A 89 -8.04 11.66 -4.85
C ILE A 89 -9.36 11.58 -4.09
N ARG A 90 -10.10 12.69 -4.08
CA ARG A 90 -11.37 12.81 -3.36
C ARG A 90 -12.55 12.81 -4.33
N GLY A 91 -13.61 12.19 -3.89
CA GLY A 91 -14.93 12.29 -4.51
C GLY A 91 -15.92 13.01 -3.61
N ASP A 92 -17.15 13.06 -4.07
CA ASP A 92 -18.31 13.53 -3.33
C ASP A 92 -19.41 12.44 -3.28
N ARG A 93 -20.57 12.78 -2.68
CA ARG A 93 -21.70 11.86 -2.59
C ARG A 93 -22.28 11.46 -3.95
N GLU A 94 -22.07 12.27 -4.96
CA GLU A 94 -22.51 11.94 -6.33
C GLU A 94 -21.51 11.00 -7.01
N ALA A 95 -20.22 11.23 -6.83
CA ALA A 95 -19.17 10.34 -7.33
C ALA A 95 -19.35 8.90 -6.83
N ILE A 96 -19.54 8.71 -5.51
CA ILE A 96 -19.75 7.36 -4.96
C ILE A 96 -21.07 6.71 -5.41
N ARG A 97 -22.12 7.50 -5.71
CA ARG A 97 -23.37 6.95 -6.28
C ARG A 97 -23.21 6.54 -7.74
N ARG A 98 -22.45 7.31 -8.49
CA ARG A 98 -22.20 7.05 -9.93
C ARG A 98 -21.22 5.91 -10.13
N GLU A 99 -20.18 5.85 -9.32
CA GLU A 99 -19.08 4.90 -9.44
C GLU A 99 -18.74 4.23 -8.08
N PRO A 100 -19.64 3.40 -7.54
CA PRO A 100 -19.50 2.83 -6.20
C PRO A 100 -18.33 1.86 -6.04
N SER A 101 -17.79 1.35 -7.15
CA SER A 101 -16.59 0.51 -7.14
C SER A 101 -15.29 1.32 -7.11
N LEU A 102 -15.35 2.61 -7.48
CA LEU A 102 -14.19 3.49 -7.54
C LEU A 102 -14.01 4.30 -6.27
N PHE A 103 -15.08 4.62 -5.56
CA PHE A 103 -15.05 5.49 -4.38
C PHE A 103 -15.54 4.77 -3.13
N PHE A 104 -15.00 5.14 -1.98
CA PHE A 104 -15.42 4.62 -0.68
C PHE A 104 -15.43 5.73 0.38
N PRO A 105 -16.28 5.62 1.42
CA PRO A 105 -16.21 6.51 2.57
C PRO A 105 -15.07 6.07 3.49
N ALA A 106 -14.08 6.94 3.69
CA ALA A 106 -13.02 6.72 4.67
C ALA A 106 -13.52 6.97 6.10
N GLU A 107 -12.79 6.48 7.11
CA GLU A 107 -13.16 6.60 8.53
C GLU A 107 -13.42 8.05 8.95
N GLY A 108 -12.67 9.03 8.43
CA GLY A 108 -12.88 10.47 8.66
C GLY A 108 -14.09 11.08 7.94
N GLY A 109 -14.93 10.27 7.27
CA GLY A 109 -16.13 10.69 6.54
C GLY A 109 -15.84 11.34 5.18
N THR A 110 -14.58 11.49 4.79
CA THR A 110 -14.20 11.93 3.45
C THR A 110 -14.38 10.81 2.45
N ILE A 111 -14.94 11.10 1.28
CA ILE A 111 -15.04 10.13 0.18
C ILE A 111 -13.75 10.16 -0.61
N LEU A 112 -13.08 9.00 -0.69
CA LEU A 112 -11.80 8.82 -1.36
C LEU A 112 -11.91 7.81 -2.50
N ALA A 113 -11.02 7.94 -3.50
CA ALA A 113 -10.94 6.98 -4.59
C ALA A 113 -10.04 5.80 -4.21
N HIS A 114 -10.41 4.60 -4.65
CA HIS A 114 -9.51 3.45 -4.63
C HIS A 114 -8.33 3.64 -5.59
N GLY A 115 -7.19 3.04 -5.26
CA GLY A 115 -6.06 2.92 -6.17
C GLY A 115 -6.43 2.11 -7.41
N ARG A 116 -5.91 2.51 -8.56
CA ARG A 116 -6.18 1.81 -9.83
C ARG A 116 -5.06 2.04 -10.83
N ASP A 117 -5.04 1.21 -11.86
CA ASP A 117 -4.48 1.56 -13.15
C ASP A 117 -5.59 1.80 -14.19
N PRO A 118 -5.31 2.39 -15.35
CA PRO A 118 -6.34 2.77 -16.32
C PRO A 118 -6.99 1.58 -17.06
N TYR A 119 -6.51 0.34 -16.88
CA TYR A 119 -6.89 -0.82 -17.68
C TYR A 119 -7.67 -1.88 -16.92
N PHE A 120 -7.63 -1.84 -15.57
CA PHE A 120 -8.23 -2.86 -14.71
C PHE A 120 -9.19 -2.24 -13.69
N PRO A 121 -10.07 -3.05 -13.07
CA PRO A 121 -10.89 -2.58 -11.97
C PRO A 121 -10.06 -2.01 -10.82
N PRO A 122 -10.60 -1.04 -10.05
CA PRO A 122 -9.93 -0.49 -8.89
C PRO A 122 -9.54 -1.54 -7.85
N TRP A 123 -8.40 -1.34 -7.19
CA TRP A 123 -7.96 -2.19 -6.08
C TRP A 123 -8.67 -1.76 -4.80
N ASN A 124 -9.66 -2.53 -4.41
CA ASN A 124 -10.61 -2.16 -3.36
C ASN A 124 -10.07 -2.18 -1.92
N ASP A 125 -8.82 -2.56 -1.73
CA ASP A 125 -8.08 -2.52 -0.45
C ASP A 125 -7.09 -1.34 -0.37
N THR A 126 -7.08 -0.47 -1.38
CA THR A 126 -6.15 0.66 -1.51
C THR A 126 -6.87 2.00 -1.63
N VAL A 127 -6.12 3.09 -1.45
CA VAL A 127 -6.53 4.48 -1.67
C VAL A 127 -5.58 5.16 -2.64
N GLN A 128 -6.12 5.90 -3.62
CA GLN A 128 -5.35 6.58 -4.67
C GLN A 128 -4.69 7.86 -4.16
N ILE A 129 -3.37 7.92 -4.24
CA ILE A 129 -2.61 9.14 -3.95
C ILE A 129 -2.89 10.20 -5.01
N ASN A 130 -3.07 11.43 -4.58
CA ASN A 130 -3.09 12.60 -5.45
C ASN A 130 -1.66 13.11 -5.67
N ILE A 131 -1.01 12.63 -6.72
CA ILE A 131 0.39 13.01 -7.00
C ILE A 131 0.56 14.49 -7.35
N PHE A 132 -0.50 15.22 -7.67
CA PHE A 132 -0.46 16.67 -7.88
C PHE A 132 -0.47 17.46 -6.58
N SER A 133 -0.80 16.84 -5.44
CA SER A 133 -0.69 17.46 -4.11
C SER A 133 0.78 17.60 -3.70
N ASP A 134 1.23 18.84 -3.46
CA ASP A 134 2.57 19.11 -2.93
C ASP A 134 2.79 18.40 -1.59
N ARG A 135 1.73 18.35 -0.76
CA ARG A 135 1.78 17.69 0.54
C ARG A 135 1.94 16.18 0.41
N ALA A 136 1.22 15.56 -0.53
CA ALA A 136 1.38 14.13 -0.81
C ALA A 136 2.80 13.81 -1.27
N ARG A 137 3.35 14.59 -2.21
CA ARG A 137 4.73 14.42 -2.67
C ARG A 137 5.74 14.58 -1.55
N ALA A 138 5.60 15.62 -0.72
CA ALA A 138 6.50 15.85 0.41
C ALA A 138 6.45 14.68 1.41
N ALA A 139 5.25 14.19 1.75
CA ALA A 139 5.08 13.05 2.65
C ALA A 139 5.68 11.75 2.07
N LEU A 140 5.47 11.47 0.78
CA LEU A 140 6.08 10.33 0.10
C LEU A 140 7.61 10.42 0.05
N PHE A 141 8.17 11.63 -0.12
CA PHE A 141 9.61 11.83 -0.06
C PHE A 141 10.20 11.51 1.32
N GLU A 142 9.49 11.84 2.39
CA GLU A 142 9.95 11.46 3.74
C GLU A 142 9.92 9.93 3.95
N GLU A 143 8.92 9.23 3.43
CA GLU A 143 8.91 7.77 3.47
C GLU A 143 10.05 7.17 2.63
N LEU A 144 10.31 7.71 1.43
CA LEU A 144 11.40 7.28 0.57
C LEU A 144 12.77 7.51 1.23
N ARG A 145 12.96 8.63 1.93
CA ARG A 145 14.20 8.92 2.68
C ARG A 145 14.40 7.92 3.80
N ARG A 146 13.33 7.55 4.52
CA ARG A 146 13.39 6.52 5.55
C ARG A 146 13.78 5.16 4.98
N ILE A 147 13.20 4.75 3.85
CA ILE A 147 13.58 3.51 3.18
C ILE A 147 15.08 3.53 2.82
N ALA A 148 15.58 4.66 2.33
CA ALA A 148 16.98 4.83 1.96
C ALA A 148 17.97 4.71 3.13
N GLU A 149 17.53 4.83 4.37
CA GLU A 149 18.36 4.57 5.56
C GLU A 149 18.67 3.06 5.72
N TYR A 150 17.80 2.20 5.21
CA TYR A 150 17.87 0.75 5.38
C TYR A 150 18.22 -0.03 4.11
N ALA A 151 18.11 0.57 2.93
CA ALA A 151 18.26 -0.12 1.66
C ALA A 151 19.39 0.49 0.80
N ASP A 152 19.96 -0.33 -0.06
CA ASP A 152 20.97 0.09 -1.05
C ASP A 152 20.29 0.57 -2.35
N GLY A 153 19.03 0.24 -2.53
CA GLY A 153 18.22 0.65 -3.66
C GLY A 153 16.74 0.52 -3.38
N VAL A 154 15.92 1.07 -4.28
CA VAL A 154 14.47 1.07 -4.18
C VAL A 154 13.87 0.57 -5.48
N ARG A 155 12.93 -0.38 -5.39
CA ARG A 155 12.04 -0.73 -6.49
C ARG A 155 10.76 0.10 -6.35
N CYS A 156 10.52 0.99 -7.29
CA CYS A 156 9.29 1.79 -7.33
C CYS A 156 8.18 1.00 -8.01
N ASP A 157 7.32 0.37 -7.21
CA ASP A 157 6.19 -0.40 -7.74
C ASP A 157 5.15 0.51 -8.38
N MET A 158 4.67 0.13 -9.57
CA MET A 158 3.65 0.88 -10.34
C MET A 158 4.00 2.36 -10.61
N ALA A 159 5.30 2.71 -10.63
CA ALA A 159 5.76 4.10 -10.80
C ALA A 159 5.27 4.75 -12.11
N MET A 160 5.02 3.96 -13.16
CA MET A 160 4.48 4.47 -14.43
C MET A 160 3.08 5.10 -14.28
N LEU A 161 2.33 4.74 -13.25
CA LEU A 161 0.97 5.24 -13.03
C LEU A 161 0.94 6.70 -12.55
N VAL A 162 2.05 7.21 -12.02
CA VAL A 162 2.16 8.61 -11.58
C VAL A 162 2.63 9.55 -12.70
N LEU A 163 2.92 9.04 -13.90
CA LEU A 163 3.22 9.86 -15.06
C LEU A 163 1.95 10.59 -15.54
N ASN A 164 2.10 11.86 -15.93
CA ASN A 164 0.97 12.73 -16.30
C ASN A 164 0.00 12.09 -17.30
N ASP A 165 0.53 11.49 -18.37
CA ASP A 165 -0.29 10.90 -19.44
C ASP A 165 -1.08 9.65 -18.98
N THR A 166 -0.58 8.95 -17.97
CA THR A 166 -1.25 7.78 -17.39
C THR A 166 -2.23 8.18 -16.31
N PHE A 167 -1.83 9.09 -15.42
CA PHE A 167 -2.65 9.54 -14.29
C PHE A 167 -3.89 10.32 -14.74
N ALA A 168 -3.85 11.01 -15.89
CA ALA A 168 -4.97 11.76 -16.45
C ALA A 168 -6.07 10.88 -17.09
N ARG A 169 -5.87 9.57 -17.23
CA ARG A 169 -6.85 8.61 -17.80
C ARG A 169 -7.77 8.05 -16.73
#